data_5133da3387b484a84a035a5327148ddc
#
_entry.id   5133da3387b484a84a035a5327148ddc
#
_cell.length_a   1.000
_cell.length_b   1.000
_cell.length_c   1.000
_cell.angle_alpha   90.00
_cell.angle_beta   90.00
_cell.angle_gamma   90.00
#
_symmetry.space_group_name_H-M   'P 1'
#
loop_
_entity.id
_entity.type
_entity.pdbx_description
1 polymer ?
#
loop_
_entity_poly.entity_id
_entity_poly.type
_entity_poly.pdbx_seq_one_letter_code
_entity_poly.pdbx_strand_id
1 'polypeptide(L)'
;MKNVAVIGAGTMGNGIAHTFAQSGFRVQLIDVSENALKKGLETITKNLDRMVSKETITEAQKKETLSNITTFTNITEGVEYASLVVEAATENIDLKLKIFKQLDEACPEGIILATNTSSISITQIASVTSRPDHVIGMHFMNPVPIMKLVEIIRGYNTSDEVTKTIMDLSKTLGKIPVEVNDYPGFVANRILMPMLNESIETLYNGVAGVFEIDTVMKLGMAHPMGPLQLADFIGLDVCLSILNVMYEGFKNPKYAPCPLLVNMVCAGKLGIKSGEGFYDYSESRKAEKIAKQFQ
;
A
#
# COMPACT_ATOMS: atom_id res chain seq x y z
N MET A 1 4.79 13.24 -19.04
CA MET A 1 3.59 12.53 -18.61
C MET A 1 2.57 13.54 -18.10
N LYS A 2 1.32 13.51 -18.60
CA LYS A 2 0.25 14.41 -18.11
C LYS A 2 -1.01 13.65 -17.67
N ASN A 3 -1.25 12.48 -18.23
CA ASN A 3 -2.42 11.65 -17.97
C ASN A 3 -1.99 10.37 -17.25
N VAL A 4 -2.59 10.07 -16.11
CA VAL A 4 -2.25 8.90 -15.30
C VAL A 4 -3.52 8.09 -15.04
N ALA A 5 -3.52 6.82 -15.45
CA ALA A 5 -4.58 5.90 -15.11
C ALA A 5 -4.25 5.18 -13.79
N VAL A 6 -5.21 5.15 -12.86
CA VAL A 6 -5.09 4.44 -11.59
C VAL A 6 -6.15 3.35 -11.54
N ILE A 7 -5.71 2.09 -11.48
CA ILE A 7 -6.59 0.91 -11.45
C ILE A 7 -6.87 0.51 -10.00
N GLY A 8 -8.14 0.51 -9.62
CA GLY A 8 -8.61 0.28 -8.25
C GLY A 8 -8.90 1.59 -7.53
N ALA A 9 -10.11 1.73 -6.98
CA ALA A 9 -10.57 2.91 -6.22
C ALA A 9 -10.58 2.66 -4.70
N GLY A 10 -9.96 1.57 -4.23
CA GLY A 10 -9.80 1.24 -2.81
C GLY A 10 -8.91 2.25 -2.08
N THR A 11 -8.52 1.90 -0.84
CA THR A 11 -7.73 2.77 0.05
C THR A 11 -6.46 3.32 -0.60
N MET A 12 -5.68 2.47 -1.28
CA MET A 12 -4.45 2.90 -1.93
C MET A 12 -4.73 3.68 -3.21
N GLY A 13 -5.61 3.15 -4.08
CA GLY A 13 -5.88 3.77 -5.38
C GLY A 13 -6.49 5.16 -5.28
N ASN A 14 -7.44 5.40 -4.35
CA ASN A 14 -7.94 6.76 -4.14
C ASN A 14 -6.85 7.72 -3.63
N GLY A 15 -5.96 7.24 -2.75
CA GLY A 15 -4.84 8.04 -2.25
C GLY A 15 -3.80 8.37 -3.33
N ILE A 16 -3.51 7.41 -4.22
CA ILE A 16 -2.63 7.60 -5.39
C ILE A 16 -3.27 8.61 -6.35
N ALA A 17 -4.55 8.40 -6.72
CA ALA A 17 -5.30 9.32 -7.57
C ALA A 17 -5.33 10.75 -7.01
N HIS A 18 -5.59 10.90 -5.70
CA HIS A 18 -5.54 12.18 -5.00
C HIS A 18 -4.16 12.84 -5.17
N THR A 19 -3.08 12.10 -4.90
CA THR A 19 -1.72 12.64 -4.94
C THR A 19 -1.33 13.12 -6.34
N PHE A 20 -1.63 12.35 -7.38
CA PHE A 20 -1.40 12.74 -8.76
C PHE A 20 -2.25 13.95 -9.15
N ALA A 21 -3.55 13.95 -8.85
CA ALA A 21 -4.46 15.02 -9.20
C ALA A 21 -4.09 16.36 -8.52
N GLN A 22 -3.69 16.30 -7.26
CA GLN A 22 -3.21 17.46 -6.49
C GLN A 22 -1.89 18.01 -7.03
N SER A 23 -1.08 17.17 -7.68
CA SER A 23 0.15 17.56 -8.35
C SER A 23 -0.06 18.05 -9.80
N GLY A 24 -1.32 18.25 -10.21
CA GLY A 24 -1.69 18.82 -11.52
C GLY A 24 -1.75 17.80 -12.68
N PHE A 25 -1.72 16.51 -12.39
CA PHE A 25 -1.93 15.47 -13.40
C PHE A 25 -3.42 15.23 -13.64
N ARG A 26 -3.81 14.93 -14.88
CA ARG A 26 -5.12 14.39 -15.19
C ARG A 26 -5.15 12.91 -14.81
N VAL A 27 -6.11 12.53 -14.00
CA VAL A 27 -6.20 11.17 -13.45
C VAL A 27 -7.47 10.49 -13.95
N GLN A 28 -7.30 9.31 -14.53
CA GLN A 28 -8.38 8.38 -14.82
C GLN A 28 -8.42 7.35 -13.69
N LEU A 29 -9.38 7.49 -12.77
CA LEU A 29 -9.59 6.54 -11.69
C LEU A 29 -10.53 5.43 -12.18
N ILE A 30 -10.05 4.20 -12.21
CA ILE A 30 -10.72 3.06 -12.84
C ILE A 30 -11.01 1.98 -11.81
N ASP A 31 -12.27 1.55 -11.72
CA ASP A 31 -12.66 0.41 -10.89
C ASP A 31 -13.93 -0.23 -11.49
N VAL A 32 -14.03 -1.55 -11.47
CA VAL A 32 -15.21 -2.26 -11.98
C VAL A 32 -16.49 -1.95 -11.19
N SER A 33 -16.36 -1.40 -9.98
CA SER A 33 -17.47 -1.04 -9.09
C SER A 33 -17.69 0.48 -9.07
N GLU A 34 -18.81 0.94 -9.60
CA GLU A 34 -19.24 2.35 -9.46
C GLU A 34 -19.31 2.80 -8.00
N ASN A 35 -19.71 1.91 -7.10
CA ASN A 35 -19.76 2.20 -5.67
C ASN A 35 -18.35 2.42 -5.09
N ALA A 36 -17.35 1.65 -5.53
CA ALA A 36 -15.95 1.86 -5.13
C ALA A 36 -15.43 3.21 -5.64
N LEU A 37 -15.72 3.57 -6.89
CA LEU A 37 -15.38 4.88 -7.47
C LEU A 37 -16.00 6.03 -6.68
N LYS A 38 -17.30 5.94 -6.38
CA LYS A 38 -18.01 6.94 -5.58
C LYS A 38 -17.40 7.12 -4.20
N LYS A 39 -17.16 6.01 -3.47
CA LYS A 39 -16.51 6.02 -2.15
C LYS A 39 -15.08 6.57 -2.22
N GLY A 40 -14.34 6.24 -3.27
CA GLY A 40 -13.00 6.77 -3.52
C GLY A 40 -13.01 8.29 -3.64
N LEU A 41 -13.90 8.84 -4.48
CA LEU A 41 -14.07 10.29 -4.65
C LEU A 41 -14.54 10.99 -3.36
N GLU A 42 -15.48 10.38 -2.62
CA GLU A 42 -15.91 10.90 -1.32
C GLU A 42 -14.75 10.97 -0.32
N THR A 43 -13.88 9.96 -0.33
CA THR A 43 -12.70 9.92 0.54
C THR A 43 -11.69 11.01 0.16
N ILE A 44 -11.42 11.17 -1.14
CA ILE A 44 -10.57 12.26 -1.66
C ILE A 44 -11.15 13.62 -1.25
N THR A 45 -12.44 13.83 -1.46
CA THR A 45 -13.11 15.09 -1.10
C THR A 45 -12.98 15.39 0.38
N LYS A 46 -13.27 14.43 1.27
CA LYS A 46 -13.12 14.58 2.74
C LYS A 46 -11.68 14.91 3.14
N ASN A 47 -10.69 14.31 2.48
CA ASN A 47 -9.29 14.61 2.76
C ASN A 47 -8.94 16.05 2.33
N LEU A 48 -9.39 16.49 1.16
CA LEU A 48 -9.20 17.85 0.67
C LEU A 48 -9.94 18.88 1.58
N ASP A 49 -11.17 18.58 2.05
CA ASP A 49 -11.90 19.40 3.01
C ASP A 49 -11.10 19.62 4.30
N ARG A 50 -10.48 18.52 4.80
CA ARG A 50 -9.61 18.62 5.98
C ARG A 50 -8.36 19.44 5.71
N MET A 51 -7.80 19.37 4.50
CA MET A 51 -6.64 20.19 4.12
C MET A 51 -6.99 21.65 4.01
N VAL A 52 -8.17 22.00 3.46
CA VAL A 52 -8.70 23.37 3.44
C VAL A 52 -8.94 23.87 4.87
N SER A 53 -9.61 23.08 5.71
CA SER A 53 -9.88 23.48 7.11
C SER A 53 -8.62 23.71 7.95
N LYS A 54 -7.47 23.10 7.54
CA LYS A 54 -6.15 23.31 8.12
C LYS A 54 -5.32 24.36 7.39
N GLU A 55 -5.91 25.06 6.42
CA GLU A 55 -5.24 26.09 5.62
C GLU A 55 -3.98 25.61 4.87
N THR A 56 -3.87 24.29 4.63
CA THR A 56 -2.74 23.71 3.87
C THR A 56 -2.93 23.80 2.37
N ILE A 57 -4.18 23.94 1.91
CA ILE A 57 -4.58 24.24 0.53
C ILE A 57 -5.75 25.23 0.53
N THR A 58 -5.95 25.90 -0.60
CA THR A 58 -7.10 26.79 -0.82
C THR A 58 -8.30 26.02 -1.38
N GLU A 59 -9.54 26.62 -1.30
CA GLU A 59 -10.72 26.07 -1.97
C GLU A 59 -10.56 26.01 -3.50
N ALA A 60 -9.80 26.91 -4.10
CA ALA A 60 -9.49 26.89 -5.52
C ALA A 60 -8.65 25.64 -5.88
N GLN A 61 -7.61 25.36 -5.10
CA GLN A 61 -6.76 24.15 -5.27
C GLN A 61 -7.56 22.87 -5.07
N LYS A 62 -8.48 22.82 -4.10
CA LYS A 62 -9.39 21.68 -3.93
C LYS A 62 -10.24 21.45 -5.19
N LYS A 63 -10.89 22.50 -5.71
CA LYS A 63 -11.70 22.40 -6.92
C LYS A 63 -10.89 21.94 -8.12
N GLU A 64 -9.70 22.50 -8.31
CA GLU A 64 -8.77 22.10 -9.37
C GLU A 64 -8.39 20.61 -9.23
N THR A 65 -8.01 20.16 -8.03
CA THR A 65 -7.69 18.75 -7.78
C THR A 65 -8.83 17.82 -8.15
N LEU A 66 -10.06 18.13 -7.73
CA LEU A 66 -11.23 17.33 -8.06
C LEU A 66 -11.55 17.34 -9.56
N SER A 67 -11.38 18.47 -10.24
CA SER A 67 -11.61 18.58 -11.68
C SER A 67 -10.59 17.81 -12.52
N ASN A 68 -9.45 17.45 -11.94
CA ASN A 68 -8.42 16.62 -12.57
C ASN A 68 -8.74 15.12 -12.54
N ILE A 69 -9.81 14.69 -11.87
CA ILE A 69 -10.14 13.26 -11.72
C ILE A 69 -11.39 12.94 -12.54
N THR A 70 -11.25 11.97 -13.44
CA THR A 70 -12.36 11.36 -14.19
C THR A 70 -12.44 9.87 -13.85
N THR A 71 -13.65 9.34 -13.71
CA THR A 71 -13.86 7.93 -13.32
C THR A 71 -14.31 7.08 -14.51
N PHE A 72 -13.88 5.80 -14.54
CA PHE A 72 -14.24 4.83 -15.53
C PHE A 72 -14.52 3.48 -14.87
N THR A 73 -15.48 2.73 -15.41
CA THR A 73 -15.76 1.33 -15.00
C THR A 73 -15.10 0.30 -15.91
N ASN A 74 -14.53 0.74 -17.03
CA ASN A 74 -13.88 -0.10 -18.03
C ASN A 74 -12.39 0.29 -18.15
N ILE A 75 -11.50 -0.70 -18.07
CA ILE A 75 -10.05 -0.47 -18.17
C ILE A 75 -9.68 0.09 -19.54
N THR A 76 -10.17 -0.50 -20.63
CA THR A 76 -9.79 -0.11 -22.00
C THR A 76 -10.11 1.36 -22.28
N GLU A 77 -11.31 1.81 -21.88
CA GLU A 77 -11.70 3.22 -22.02
C GLU A 77 -10.86 4.16 -21.15
N GLY A 78 -10.60 3.74 -19.91
CA GLY A 78 -9.87 4.57 -18.93
C GLY A 78 -8.38 4.72 -19.22
N VAL A 79 -7.76 3.80 -19.98
CA VAL A 79 -6.32 3.84 -20.29
C VAL A 79 -6.00 4.41 -21.67
N GLU A 80 -7.00 4.69 -22.51
CA GLU A 80 -6.82 5.11 -23.92
C GLU A 80 -5.83 6.26 -24.11
N TYR A 81 -5.86 7.23 -23.20
CA TYR A 81 -4.97 8.41 -23.25
C TYR A 81 -3.94 8.44 -22.11
N ALA A 82 -3.77 7.33 -21.40
CA ALA A 82 -2.81 7.28 -20.31
C ALA A 82 -1.37 7.37 -20.82
N SER A 83 -0.51 8.06 -20.09
CA SER A 83 0.94 8.08 -20.28
C SER A 83 1.69 7.32 -19.19
N LEU A 84 0.96 6.86 -18.18
CA LEU A 84 1.38 5.98 -17.09
C LEU A 84 0.14 5.27 -16.56
N VAL A 85 0.26 4.01 -16.24
CA VAL A 85 -0.75 3.27 -15.47
C VAL A 85 -0.17 2.89 -14.11
N VAL A 86 -0.93 3.11 -13.03
CA VAL A 86 -0.58 2.65 -11.68
C VAL A 86 -1.69 1.71 -11.19
N GLU A 87 -1.40 0.44 -11.10
CA GLU A 87 -2.32 -0.57 -10.61
C GLU A 87 -2.28 -0.64 -9.08
N ALA A 88 -3.43 -0.54 -8.44
CA ALA A 88 -3.64 -0.59 -6.99
C ALA A 88 -4.90 -1.39 -6.60
N ALA A 89 -5.19 -2.45 -7.37
CA ALA A 89 -6.28 -3.38 -7.08
C ALA A 89 -5.94 -4.32 -5.89
N THR A 90 -6.85 -5.23 -5.58
CA THR A 90 -6.69 -6.21 -4.50
C THR A 90 -5.38 -7.00 -4.64
N GLU A 91 -4.71 -7.26 -3.50
CA GLU A 91 -3.44 -8.01 -3.43
C GLU A 91 -3.68 -9.50 -3.67
N ASN A 92 -3.91 -9.84 -4.93
CA ASN A 92 -4.13 -11.20 -5.43
C ASN A 92 -3.38 -11.37 -6.73
N ILE A 93 -2.49 -12.36 -6.80
CA ILE A 93 -1.60 -12.57 -7.95
C ILE A 93 -2.38 -12.85 -9.24
N ASP A 94 -3.36 -13.74 -9.21
CA ASP A 94 -4.10 -14.12 -10.41
C ASP A 94 -4.87 -12.93 -11.00
N LEU A 95 -5.46 -12.10 -10.11
CA LEU A 95 -6.13 -10.87 -10.51
C LEU A 95 -5.15 -9.88 -11.14
N LYS A 96 -3.98 -9.67 -10.52
CA LYS A 96 -2.97 -8.74 -11.06
C LYS A 96 -2.42 -9.20 -12.41
N LEU A 97 -2.12 -10.49 -12.57
CA LEU A 97 -1.69 -11.04 -13.86
C LEU A 97 -2.74 -10.82 -14.94
N LYS A 98 -4.03 -11.03 -14.61
CA LYS A 98 -5.14 -10.77 -15.55
C LYS A 98 -5.24 -9.27 -15.91
N ILE A 99 -5.14 -8.39 -14.93
CA ILE A 99 -5.15 -6.93 -15.16
C ILE A 99 -3.99 -6.53 -16.05
N PHE A 100 -2.75 -6.98 -15.76
CA PHE A 100 -1.57 -6.61 -16.53
C PHE A 100 -1.60 -7.14 -17.97
N LYS A 101 -2.15 -8.33 -18.19
CA LYS A 101 -2.41 -8.83 -19.55
C LYS A 101 -3.40 -7.94 -20.30
N GLN A 102 -4.50 -7.53 -19.65
CA GLN A 102 -5.48 -6.62 -20.26
C GLN A 102 -4.89 -5.23 -20.51
N LEU A 103 -4.05 -4.71 -19.60
CA LEU A 103 -3.35 -3.45 -19.78
C LEU A 103 -2.35 -3.49 -20.94
N ASP A 104 -1.64 -4.61 -21.10
CA ASP A 104 -0.69 -4.80 -22.20
C ASP A 104 -1.37 -4.76 -23.56
N GLU A 105 -2.59 -5.31 -23.65
CA GLU A 105 -3.42 -5.30 -24.87
C GLU A 105 -4.09 -3.92 -25.13
N ALA A 106 -4.49 -3.20 -24.07
CA ALA A 106 -5.30 -1.99 -24.17
C ALA A 106 -4.48 -0.68 -24.25
N CYS A 107 -3.27 -0.67 -23.68
CA CYS A 107 -2.47 0.53 -23.62
C CYS A 107 -1.64 0.74 -24.89
N PRO A 108 -1.43 2.01 -25.32
CA PRO A 108 -0.47 2.33 -26.38
C PRO A 108 0.93 1.78 -26.10
N GLU A 109 1.73 1.61 -27.17
CA GLU A 109 3.14 1.21 -27.04
C GLU A 109 3.95 2.22 -26.20
N GLY A 110 4.96 1.72 -25.47
CA GLY A 110 5.89 2.56 -24.71
C GLY A 110 5.33 3.13 -23.40
N ILE A 111 4.10 2.77 -23.00
CA ILE A 111 3.55 3.17 -21.70
C ILE A 111 4.16 2.36 -20.58
N ILE A 112 4.51 3.04 -19.48
CA ILE A 112 4.97 2.41 -18.27
C ILE A 112 3.74 1.86 -17.50
N LEU A 113 3.83 0.58 -17.11
CA LEU A 113 2.86 -0.11 -16.29
C LEU A 113 3.43 -0.28 -14.88
N ALA A 114 2.96 0.51 -13.94
CA ALA A 114 3.37 0.43 -12.55
C ALA A 114 2.36 -0.35 -11.71
N THR A 115 2.83 -1.01 -10.64
CA THR A 115 1.96 -1.66 -9.64
C THR A 115 2.29 -1.17 -8.25
N ASN A 116 1.25 -0.98 -7.42
CA ASN A 116 1.39 -0.65 -6.00
C ASN A 116 1.37 -1.89 -5.10
N THR A 117 1.67 -3.07 -5.63
CA THR A 117 1.76 -4.28 -4.80
C THR A 117 2.75 -4.08 -3.65
N SER A 118 2.45 -4.71 -2.51
CA SER A 118 3.31 -4.69 -1.32
C SER A 118 4.20 -5.93 -1.20
N SER A 119 3.93 -6.99 -1.99
CA SER A 119 4.55 -8.30 -1.75
C SER A 119 4.72 -9.15 -3.02
N ILE A 120 3.95 -8.89 -4.08
CA ILE A 120 3.98 -9.71 -5.30
C ILE A 120 5.15 -9.29 -6.18
N SER A 121 5.89 -10.26 -6.72
CA SER A 121 7.05 -10.02 -7.59
C SER A 121 6.68 -9.21 -8.83
N ILE A 122 7.40 -8.12 -9.05
CA ILE A 122 7.29 -7.27 -10.24
C ILE A 122 7.67 -8.07 -11.49
N THR A 123 8.70 -8.89 -11.38
CA THR A 123 9.15 -9.79 -12.44
C THR A 123 8.06 -10.77 -12.87
N GLN A 124 7.33 -11.33 -11.88
CA GLN A 124 6.20 -12.23 -12.16
C GLN A 124 5.05 -11.49 -12.85
N ILE A 125 4.72 -10.28 -12.40
CA ILE A 125 3.70 -9.44 -13.05
C ILE A 125 4.13 -9.09 -14.48
N ALA A 126 5.39 -8.71 -14.69
CA ALA A 126 5.93 -8.36 -16.00
C ALA A 126 5.89 -9.53 -16.99
N SER A 127 5.99 -10.78 -16.51
CA SER A 127 6.09 -11.97 -17.36
C SER A 127 4.86 -12.23 -18.25
N VAL A 128 3.72 -11.61 -17.94
CA VAL A 128 2.49 -11.75 -18.75
C VAL A 128 2.28 -10.60 -19.74
N THR A 129 3.26 -9.69 -19.85
CA THR A 129 3.23 -8.53 -20.77
C THR A 129 4.23 -8.70 -21.88
N SER A 130 4.00 -8.05 -23.02
CA SER A 130 4.94 -7.97 -24.15
C SER A 130 6.07 -6.93 -23.93
N ARG A 131 5.97 -6.13 -22.84
CA ARG A 131 6.85 -5.02 -22.48
C ARG A 131 7.40 -5.14 -21.04
N PRO A 132 8.08 -6.25 -20.69
CA PRO A 132 8.53 -6.47 -19.32
C PRO A 132 9.55 -5.43 -18.82
N ASP A 133 10.23 -4.75 -19.71
CA ASP A 133 11.16 -3.65 -19.46
C ASP A 133 10.44 -2.32 -19.08
N HIS A 134 9.13 -2.21 -19.35
CA HIS A 134 8.26 -1.10 -19.01
C HIS A 134 7.39 -1.37 -17.76
N VAL A 135 7.59 -2.51 -17.08
CA VAL A 135 6.87 -2.83 -15.84
C VAL A 135 7.74 -2.51 -14.63
N ILE A 136 7.15 -1.82 -13.63
CA ILE A 136 7.86 -1.36 -12.43
C ILE A 136 6.94 -1.35 -11.21
N GLY A 137 7.50 -1.52 -10.01
CA GLY A 137 6.77 -1.29 -8.77
C GLY A 137 6.81 0.17 -8.35
N MET A 138 5.66 0.71 -7.93
CA MET A 138 5.52 2.00 -7.25
C MET A 138 4.77 1.79 -5.93
N HIS A 139 5.47 1.31 -4.91
CA HIS A 139 4.90 0.96 -3.62
C HIS A 139 4.77 2.21 -2.75
N PHE A 140 3.59 2.81 -2.75
CA PHE A 140 3.23 3.93 -1.90
C PHE A 140 2.91 3.47 -0.47
N MET A 141 3.16 4.34 0.51
CA MET A 141 2.83 4.08 1.91
C MET A 141 1.48 4.71 2.29
N ASN A 142 0.70 4.00 3.10
CA ASN A 142 -0.61 4.48 3.59
C ASN A 142 -0.43 5.38 4.84
N PRO A 143 -1.07 6.57 4.91
CA PRO A 143 -1.91 7.25 3.91
C PRO A 143 -1.10 7.94 2.80
N VAL A 144 -1.42 7.64 1.53
CA VAL A 144 -0.63 8.09 0.37
C VAL A 144 -0.41 9.60 0.31
N PRO A 145 -1.39 10.48 0.55
CA PRO A 145 -1.14 11.93 0.49
C PRO A 145 -0.17 12.44 1.56
N ILE A 146 -0.01 11.71 2.68
CA ILE A 146 0.78 12.14 3.84
C ILE A 146 2.18 11.54 3.82
N MET A 147 2.28 10.23 3.54
CA MET A 147 3.54 9.50 3.59
C MET A 147 4.45 9.90 2.44
N LYS A 148 5.68 10.23 2.77
CA LYS A 148 6.64 10.74 1.79
C LYS A 148 7.32 9.64 0.98
N LEU A 149 7.53 8.45 1.56
CA LEU A 149 8.25 7.36 0.93
C LEU A 149 7.45 6.74 -0.21
N VAL A 150 8.13 6.46 -1.31
CA VAL A 150 7.70 5.50 -2.34
C VAL A 150 8.87 4.59 -2.64
N GLU A 151 8.72 3.28 -2.42
CA GLU A 151 9.68 2.30 -2.93
C GLU A 151 9.46 2.12 -4.42
N ILE A 152 10.52 2.25 -5.20
CA ILE A 152 10.53 2.01 -6.65
C ILE A 152 11.20 0.67 -6.88
N ILE A 153 10.40 -0.35 -7.21
CA ILE A 153 10.87 -1.73 -7.27
C ILE A 153 11.19 -2.10 -8.71
N ARG A 154 12.47 -2.39 -8.96
CA ARG A 154 12.93 -2.89 -10.24
C ARG A 154 12.67 -4.38 -10.36
N GLY A 155 11.80 -4.79 -11.30
CA GLY A 155 11.74 -6.17 -11.77
C GLY A 155 13.02 -6.55 -12.52
N TYR A 156 13.18 -7.84 -12.78
CA TYR A 156 14.41 -8.36 -13.44
C TYR A 156 14.71 -7.69 -14.80
N ASN A 157 13.66 -7.39 -15.57
CA ASN A 157 13.78 -6.79 -16.90
C ASN A 157 13.53 -5.27 -16.91
N THR A 158 13.14 -4.64 -15.82
CA THR A 158 12.82 -3.20 -15.78
C THR A 158 14.03 -2.37 -16.23
N SER A 159 13.83 -1.52 -17.23
CA SER A 159 14.92 -0.71 -17.80
C SER A 159 15.36 0.42 -16.88
N ASP A 160 16.62 0.88 -17.05
CA ASP A 160 17.16 2.03 -16.32
C ASP A 160 16.41 3.32 -16.66
N GLU A 161 15.95 3.46 -17.91
CA GLU A 161 15.17 4.60 -18.36
C GLU A 161 13.82 4.69 -17.65
N VAL A 162 13.09 3.57 -17.55
CA VAL A 162 11.82 3.47 -16.84
C VAL A 162 12.04 3.78 -15.36
N THR A 163 13.06 3.19 -14.74
CA THR A 163 13.40 3.42 -13.34
C THR A 163 13.66 4.90 -13.09
N LYS A 164 14.55 5.52 -13.90
CA LYS A 164 14.85 6.96 -13.79
C LYS A 164 13.61 7.83 -13.96
N THR A 165 12.78 7.51 -14.95
CA THR A 165 11.54 8.26 -15.23
C THR A 165 10.59 8.24 -14.03
N ILE A 166 10.40 7.08 -13.40
CA ILE A 166 9.50 6.92 -12.24
C ILE A 166 10.11 7.53 -10.97
N MET A 167 11.43 7.44 -10.80
CA MET A 167 12.13 8.14 -9.72
C MET A 167 11.94 9.66 -9.81
N ASP A 168 12.12 10.24 -10.99
CA ASP A 168 11.97 11.69 -11.19
C ASP A 168 10.49 12.11 -11.09
N LEU A 169 9.57 11.33 -11.61
CA LEU A 169 8.13 11.55 -11.44
C LEU A 169 7.73 11.56 -9.95
N SER A 170 8.21 10.60 -9.17
CA SER A 170 7.91 10.53 -7.73
C SER A 170 8.38 11.78 -6.99
N LYS A 171 9.52 12.35 -7.35
CA LYS A 171 9.98 13.64 -6.79
C LYS A 171 9.03 14.79 -7.14
N THR A 172 8.47 14.83 -8.36
CA THR A 172 7.49 15.86 -8.75
C THR A 172 6.19 15.76 -7.97
N LEU A 173 5.85 14.57 -7.44
CA LEU A 173 4.74 14.34 -6.52
C LEU A 173 5.05 14.78 -5.08
N GLY A 174 6.22 15.36 -4.80
CA GLY A 174 6.67 15.70 -3.45
C GLY A 174 7.05 14.46 -2.60
N LYS A 175 7.28 13.31 -3.25
CA LYS A 175 7.69 12.07 -2.60
C LYS A 175 9.21 11.93 -2.57
N ILE A 176 9.67 11.03 -1.71
CA ILE A 176 11.06 10.60 -1.62
C ILE A 176 11.12 9.17 -2.18
N PRO A 177 11.49 9.00 -3.46
CA PRO A 177 11.62 7.68 -4.05
C PRO A 177 12.89 6.99 -3.58
N VAL A 178 12.80 5.70 -3.31
CA VAL A 178 13.93 4.84 -2.99
C VAL A 178 13.91 3.65 -3.94
N GLU A 179 14.96 3.49 -4.74
CA GLU A 179 15.10 2.35 -5.65
C GLU A 179 15.44 1.09 -4.85
N VAL A 180 14.73 0.00 -5.12
CA VAL A 180 14.94 -1.31 -4.50
C VAL A 180 14.78 -2.42 -5.54
N ASN A 181 15.37 -3.59 -5.27
CA ASN A 181 15.25 -4.75 -6.14
C ASN A 181 14.01 -5.58 -5.79
N ASP A 182 13.52 -6.33 -6.78
CA ASP A 182 12.35 -7.22 -6.67
C ASP A 182 12.69 -8.49 -5.87
N TYR A 183 12.51 -8.40 -4.56
CA TYR A 183 12.60 -9.52 -3.63
C TYR A 183 11.35 -9.57 -2.74
N PRO A 184 10.94 -10.74 -2.22
CA PRO A 184 9.76 -10.86 -1.37
C PRO A 184 9.76 -9.88 -0.19
N GLY A 185 8.72 -9.04 -0.08
CA GLY A 185 8.58 -8.00 0.94
C GLY A 185 9.41 -6.74 0.70
N PHE A 186 10.14 -6.64 -0.44
CA PHE A 186 10.98 -5.51 -0.80
C PHE A 186 11.94 -5.11 0.33
N VAL A 187 12.05 -3.83 0.72
CA VAL A 187 12.84 -3.43 1.90
C VAL A 187 11.95 -3.23 3.11
N ALA A 188 10.85 -2.51 2.96
CA ALA A 188 9.99 -2.14 4.08
C ALA A 188 9.46 -3.37 4.83
N ASN A 189 8.77 -4.27 4.13
CA ASN A 189 8.19 -5.45 4.77
C ASN A 189 9.25 -6.48 5.17
N ARG A 190 10.36 -6.58 4.42
CA ARG A 190 11.45 -7.51 4.75
C ARG A 190 12.09 -7.21 6.11
N ILE A 191 12.08 -5.96 6.55
CA ILE A 191 12.60 -5.54 7.86
C ILE A 191 11.46 -5.51 8.88
N LEU A 192 10.33 -4.88 8.53
CA LEU A 192 9.21 -4.66 9.44
C LEU A 192 8.54 -5.96 9.89
N MET A 193 8.22 -6.85 8.98
CA MET A 193 7.45 -8.06 9.33
C MET A 193 8.19 -9.01 10.29
N PRO A 194 9.49 -9.33 10.11
CA PRO A 194 10.24 -10.06 11.12
C PRO A 194 10.29 -9.35 12.48
N MET A 195 10.41 -8.02 12.52
CA MET A 195 10.39 -7.27 13.77
C MET A 195 9.04 -7.39 14.48
N LEU A 196 7.92 -7.28 13.75
CA LEU A 196 6.59 -7.48 14.34
C LEU A 196 6.39 -8.93 14.79
N ASN A 197 6.80 -9.90 13.97
CA ASN A 197 6.68 -11.32 14.30
C ASN A 197 7.49 -11.68 15.55
N GLU A 198 8.73 -11.19 15.65
CA GLU A 198 9.59 -11.39 16.85
C GLU A 198 8.97 -10.76 18.10
N SER A 199 8.32 -9.60 17.97
CA SER A 199 7.60 -8.97 19.08
C SER A 199 6.40 -9.83 19.53
N ILE A 200 5.70 -10.46 18.59
CA ILE A 200 4.61 -11.39 18.88
C ILE A 200 5.15 -12.69 19.51
N GLU A 201 6.28 -13.19 19.04
CA GLU A 201 6.95 -14.36 19.65
C GLU A 201 7.45 -14.06 21.06
N THR A 202 7.97 -12.87 21.31
CA THR A 202 8.37 -12.39 22.65
C THR A 202 7.20 -12.45 23.62
N LEU A 203 6.01 -12.02 23.18
CA LEU A 203 4.77 -12.14 23.96
C LEU A 203 4.36 -13.62 24.12
N TYR A 204 4.36 -14.39 23.04
CA TYR A 204 3.97 -15.80 23.03
C TYR A 204 4.82 -16.68 23.96
N ASN A 205 6.11 -16.39 24.03
CA ASN A 205 7.07 -17.07 24.88
C ASN A 205 7.06 -16.58 26.34
N GLY A 206 6.20 -15.61 26.68
CA GLY A 206 6.05 -15.10 28.03
C GLY A 206 7.25 -14.28 28.54
N VAL A 207 8.07 -13.72 27.64
CA VAL A 207 9.22 -12.88 28.03
C VAL A 207 8.73 -11.58 28.66
N ALA A 208 7.68 -10.95 28.10
CA ALA A 208 7.05 -9.74 28.61
C ALA A 208 5.60 -9.63 28.14
N GLY A 209 4.83 -8.77 28.79
CA GLY A 209 3.45 -8.46 28.37
C GLY A 209 3.40 -7.45 27.22
N VAL A 210 2.17 -7.20 26.74
CA VAL A 210 1.91 -6.29 25.59
C VAL A 210 2.41 -4.87 25.88
N PHE A 211 2.12 -4.35 27.06
CA PHE A 211 2.51 -3.00 27.46
C PHE A 211 4.02 -2.84 27.56
N GLU A 212 4.70 -3.83 28.14
CA GLU A 212 6.15 -3.83 28.35
C GLU A 212 6.89 -3.87 27.00
N ILE A 213 6.50 -4.77 26.09
CA ILE A 213 7.11 -4.87 24.75
C ILE A 213 6.98 -3.56 24.00
N ASP A 214 5.78 -3.01 23.92
CA ASP A 214 5.54 -1.74 23.21
C ASP A 214 6.26 -0.56 23.88
N THR A 215 6.34 -0.55 25.20
CA THR A 215 7.02 0.51 25.95
C THR A 215 8.53 0.47 25.73
N VAL A 216 9.14 -0.71 25.79
CA VAL A 216 10.58 -0.88 25.51
C VAL A 216 10.93 -0.38 24.12
N MET A 217 10.15 -0.74 23.12
CA MET A 217 10.42 -0.34 21.74
C MET A 217 10.19 1.17 21.52
N LYS A 218 9.16 1.74 22.14
CA LYS A 218 8.91 3.20 22.05
C LYS A 218 9.98 4.02 22.75
N LEU A 219 10.30 3.67 23.99
CA LEU A 219 11.18 4.51 24.84
C LEU A 219 12.65 4.15 24.73
N GLY A 220 12.95 2.85 24.53
CA GLY A 220 14.31 2.37 24.41
C GLY A 220 14.87 2.45 22.98
N MET A 221 14.04 2.19 21.98
CA MET A 221 14.44 2.16 20.55
C MET A 221 13.91 3.35 19.75
N ALA A 222 13.30 4.34 20.39
CA ALA A 222 12.73 5.55 19.78
C ALA A 222 11.71 5.29 18.66
N HIS A 223 10.96 4.18 18.75
CA HIS A 223 9.87 3.92 17.81
C HIS A 223 8.68 4.85 18.09
N PRO A 224 8.07 5.45 17.07
CA PRO A 224 6.91 6.33 17.25
C PRO A 224 5.68 5.58 17.77
N MET A 225 5.63 4.26 17.51
CA MET A 225 4.57 3.34 17.90
C MET A 225 5.18 2.01 18.31
N GLY A 226 4.65 1.36 19.34
CA GLY A 226 5.08 0.03 19.73
C GLY A 226 4.76 -1.01 18.64
N PRO A 227 5.53 -2.10 18.52
CA PRO A 227 5.36 -3.07 17.44
C PRO A 227 4.03 -3.82 17.49
N LEU A 228 3.50 -4.14 18.67
CA LEU A 228 2.19 -4.82 18.80
C LEU A 228 1.05 -3.86 18.46
N GLN A 229 1.13 -2.61 18.89
CA GLN A 229 0.21 -1.55 18.46
C GLN A 229 0.27 -1.33 16.94
N LEU A 230 1.47 -1.36 16.34
CA LEU A 230 1.65 -1.20 14.90
C LEU A 230 1.05 -2.38 14.12
N ALA A 231 1.22 -3.60 14.62
CA ALA A 231 0.60 -4.80 14.04
C ALA A 231 -0.93 -4.69 14.02
N ASP A 232 -1.54 -4.24 15.13
CA ASP A 232 -2.98 -3.97 15.22
C ASP A 232 -3.45 -2.86 14.26
N PHE A 233 -2.61 -1.83 14.07
CA PHE A 233 -2.89 -0.73 13.15
C PHE A 233 -2.86 -1.17 11.67
N ILE A 234 -1.88 -1.99 11.30
CA ILE A 234 -1.75 -2.58 9.95
C ILE A 234 -2.90 -3.56 9.70
N GLY A 235 -3.24 -4.33 10.70
CA GLY A 235 -4.16 -5.46 10.67
C GLY A 235 -3.40 -6.78 10.70
N LEU A 236 -3.74 -7.64 11.66
CA LEU A 236 -3.03 -8.90 11.91
C LEU A 236 -3.13 -9.89 10.75
N ASP A 237 -4.25 -9.90 10.03
CA ASP A 237 -4.42 -10.69 8.79
C ASP A 237 -3.53 -10.19 7.65
N VAL A 238 -3.30 -8.88 7.55
CA VAL A 238 -2.36 -8.31 6.58
C VAL A 238 -0.92 -8.71 6.96
N CYS A 239 -0.54 -8.59 8.23
CA CYS A 239 0.77 -9.04 8.71
C CYS A 239 1.01 -10.52 8.42
N LEU A 240 0.01 -11.38 8.72
CA LEU A 240 0.05 -12.81 8.44
C LEU A 240 0.23 -13.10 6.95
N SER A 241 -0.54 -12.42 6.10
CA SER A 241 -0.47 -12.57 4.64
C SER A 241 0.92 -12.22 4.10
N ILE A 242 1.51 -11.11 4.55
CA ILE A 242 2.84 -10.70 4.10
C ILE A 242 3.91 -11.67 4.58
N LEU A 243 3.85 -12.15 5.85
CA LEU A 243 4.77 -13.15 6.37
C LEU A 243 4.70 -14.45 5.56
N ASN A 244 3.50 -14.91 5.20
CA ASN A 244 3.32 -16.10 4.36
C ASN A 244 3.94 -15.91 2.97
N VAL A 245 3.74 -14.76 2.32
CA VAL A 245 4.38 -14.44 1.03
C VAL A 245 5.92 -14.49 1.16
N MET A 246 6.47 -13.92 2.23
CA MET A 246 7.91 -13.92 2.47
C MET A 246 8.43 -15.33 2.78
N TYR A 247 7.71 -16.10 3.60
CA TYR A 247 8.06 -17.49 3.92
C TYR A 247 8.08 -18.36 2.67
N GLU A 248 7.03 -18.28 1.85
CA GLU A 248 6.94 -19.00 0.58
C GLU A 248 7.99 -18.56 -0.43
N GLY A 249 8.24 -17.25 -0.52
CA GLY A 249 9.19 -16.70 -1.49
C GLY A 249 10.66 -17.02 -1.15
N PHE A 250 11.03 -16.98 0.12
CA PHE A 250 12.39 -17.27 0.57
C PHE A 250 12.62 -18.74 0.97
N LYS A 251 11.55 -19.50 1.24
CA LYS A 251 11.63 -20.86 1.81
C LYS A 251 12.51 -20.92 3.08
N ASN A 252 12.48 -19.84 3.87
CA ASN A 252 13.32 -19.69 5.05
C ASN A 252 12.44 -19.59 6.32
N PRO A 253 12.62 -20.49 7.31
CA PRO A 253 11.87 -20.50 8.57
C PRO A 253 11.88 -19.18 9.34
N LYS A 254 12.87 -18.30 9.12
CA LYS A 254 12.93 -16.95 9.69
C LYS A 254 11.65 -16.14 9.48
N TYR A 255 10.92 -16.43 8.40
CA TYR A 255 9.70 -15.69 8.03
C TYR A 255 8.42 -16.45 8.39
N ALA A 256 8.53 -17.61 9.06
CA ALA A 256 7.36 -18.35 9.51
C ALA A 256 6.54 -17.51 10.50
N PRO A 257 5.22 -17.40 10.32
CA PRO A 257 4.38 -16.64 11.25
C PRO A 257 4.34 -17.29 12.64
N CYS A 258 4.40 -16.47 13.69
CA CYS A 258 4.19 -16.90 15.06
C CYS A 258 2.81 -17.60 15.21
N PRO A 259 2.70 -18.74 15.90
CA PRO A 259 1.43 -19.43 16.13
C PRO A 259 0.36 -18.54 16.79
N LEU A 260 0.77 -17.63 17.66
CA LEU A 260 -0.16 -16.67 18.27
C LEU A 260 -0.80 -15.77 17.22
N LEU A 261 -0.03 -15.24 16.27
CA LEU A 261 -0.55 -14.43 15.18
C LEU A 261 -1.59 -15.19 14.34
N VAL A 262 -1.26 -16.44 13.98
CA VAL A 262 -2.16 -17.31 13.21
C VAL A 262 -3.47 -17.53 13.96
N ASN A 263 -3.39 -17.86 15.26
CA ASN A 263 -4.56 -18.11 16.10
C ASN A 263 -5.43 -16.86 16.27
N MET A 264 -4.82 -15.69 16.47
CA MET A 264 -5.56 -14.42 16.57
C MET A 264 -6.32 -14.10 15.29
N VAL A 265 -5.68 -14.28 14.13
CA VAL A 265 -6.34 -14.07 12.83
C VAL A 265 -7.50 -15.07 12.63
N CYS A 266 -7.31 -16.35 12.93
CA CYS A 266 -8.36 -17.37 12.87
C CYS A 266 -9.54 -17.04 13.82
N ALA A 267 -9.26 -16.43 14.97
CA ALA A 267 -10.27 -15.99 15.95
C ALA A 267 -10.97 -14.66 15.57
N GLY A 268 -10.60 -14.05 14.41
CA GLY A 268 -11.18 -12.78 13.99
C GLY A 268 -10.65 -11.55 14.75
N LYS A 269 -9.58 -11.71 15.54
CA LYS A 269 -8.89 -10.64 16.27
C LYS A 269 -7.90 -9.96 15.34
N LEU A 270 -8.36 -8.99 14.55
CA LEU A 270 -7.60 -8.43 13.44
C LEU A 270 -7.00 -7.04 13.74
N GLY A 271 -7.06 -6.59 15.00
CA GLY A 271 -6.63 -5.26 15.42
C GLY A 271 -7.73 -4.21 15.31
N ILE A 272 -7.39 -2.97 15.00
CA ILE A 272 -8.32 -1.82 14.97
C ILE A 272 -9.56 -2.09 14.11
N LYS A 273 -9.41 -2.77 12.98
CA LYS A 273 -10.53 -2.98 12.05
C LYS A 273 -11.60 -3.94 12.55
N SER A 274 -11.26 -4.84 13.46
CA SER A 274 -12.21 -5.75 14.13
C SER A 274 -12.62 -5.29 15.54
N GLY A 275 -12.03 -4.19 16.03
CA GLY A 275 -12.25 -3.67 17.38
C GLY A 275 -11.40 -4.34 18.47
N GLU A 276 -10.61 -5.35 18.13
CA GLU A 276 -9.72 -6.05 19.08
C GLU A 276 -8.54 -6.70 18.36
N GLY A 277 -7.38 -6.61 18.97
CA GLY A 277 -6.13 -7.27 18.61
C GLY A 277 -5.31 -7.55 19.87
N PHE A 278 -4.10 -7.02 19.95
CA PHE A 278 -3.31 -6.97 21.20
C PHE A 278 -3.90 -5.96 22.18
N TYR A 279 -4.56 -4.95 21.63
CA TYR A 279 -5.30 -3.94 22.38
C TYR A 279 -6.81 -4.07 22.11
N ASP A 280 -7.59 -3.53 23.04
CA ASP A 280 -9.05 -3.38 22.95
C ASP A 280 -9.38 -2.01 22.35
N TYR A 281 -10.01 -2.00 21.18
CA TYR A 281 -10.41 -0.80 20.44
C TYR A 281 -11.94 -0.59 20.44
N SER A 282 -12.67 -1.29 21.32
CA SER A 282 -14.14 -1.21 21.37
C SER A 282 -14.67 0.18 21.70
N GLU A 283 -13.93 0.94 22.52
CA GLU A 283 -14.33 2.29 22.96
C GLU A 283 -13.54 3.40 22.28
N SER A 284 -12.31 3.12 21.82
CA SER A 284 -11.40 4.11 21.25
C SER A 284 -10.46 3.49 20.23
N ARG A 285 -10.11 4.23 19.18
CA ARG A 285 -9.07 3.81 18.22
C ARG A 285 -7.65 3.93 18.74
N LYS A 286 -7.48 4.32 20.00
CA LYS A 286 -6.16 4.43 20.63
C LYS A 286 -5.86 3.13 21.40
N ALA A 287 -4.59 2.72 21.37
CA ALA A 287 -4.10 1.56 22.12
C ALA A 287 -3.89 1.92 23.61
N GLU A 288 -4.99 2.17 24.34
CA GLU A 288 -4.99 2.57 25.75
C GLU A 288 -5.30 1.41 26.68
N LYS A 289 -6.02 0.39 26.18
CA LYS A 289 -6.47 -0.76 26.97
C LYS A 289 -5.98 -2.05 26.30
N ILE A 290 -5.29 -2.87 27.09
CA ILE A 290 -4.83 -4.19 26.62
C ILE A 290 -6.03 -5.11 26.46
N ALA A 291 -6.05 -5.94 25.43
CA ALA A 291 -7.09 -6.93 25.22
C ALA A 291 -7.16 -7.92 26.40
N LYS A 292 -8.36 -8.32 26.79
CA LYS A 292 -8.61 -9.12 28.02
C LYS A 292 -7.76 -10.40 28.09
N GLN A 293 -7.49 -11.02 26.96
CA GLN A 293 -6.70 -12.25 26.91
C GLN A 293 -5.20 -12.08 27.26
N PHE A 294 -4.71 -10.83 27.33
CA PHE A 294 -3.31 -10.50 27.64
C PHE A 294 -3.16 -9.67 28.92
N GLN A 295 -4.23 -9.55 29.73
CA GLN A 295 -4.25 -8.88 31.04
C GLN A 295 -3.75 -9.77 32.16
#